data_1f9f9d97464a2bd2d85d00eda29a0006
#
_entry.id   1f9f9d97464a2bd2d85d00eda29a0006
#
_cell.length_a   1.000
_cell.length_b   1.000
_cell.length_c   1.000
_cell.angle_alpha   90.00
_cell.angle_beta   90.00
_cell.angle_gamma   90.00
#
_symmetry.space_group_name_H-M   'P 1'
#
loop_
_entity.id
_entity.type
_entity.pdbx_description
1 polymer ?
#
loop_
_entity_poly.entity_id
_entity_poly.type
_entity_poly.pdbx_seq_one_letter_code
_entity_poly.pdbx_strand_id
1 'polypeptide(L)'
;MSARVVVVGSANLDLVVTTPQLPKPGETVLGDDFRTVPGGKGANQAVAAARAGADCDFVGAVGADEFGTLLRDNLVAAGIDVRGLRTVDGPSGVALIAVDHAAENCIVVAPGANATLTALDDADRTAVAAADVLLLQLEVPPAAVGEAAGAARDAGTAVVLNAAPARPLPTELLDLVDVLVVNEHEAAVVAGVFTDEPAALLDTLVTLVPRVVLTLGARGAAYADRDGTRIDVPAPKVDAVDTTAAGDAFTGALAVALAERGGLTADTATAVLRWACAAGAACAQRPGASTALPERTAIEALCAATYGGAK
;
A
#
# COMPACT_ATOMS: atom_id res chain seq x y z
N MET A 1 19.02 11.91 -8.90
CA MET A 1 17.95 12.69 -8.21
C MET A 1 17.21 11.69 -7.34
N SER A 2 16.70 12.10 -6.18
CA SER A 2 15.86 11.24 -5.34
C SER A 2 14.53 10.97 -6.06
N ALA A 3 13.97 9.77 -5.93
CA ALA A 3 12.64 9.45 -6.41
C ALA A 3 11.60 10.33 -5.71
N ARG A 4 10.69 10.94 -6.44
CA ARG A 4 9.59 11.74 -5.89
C ARG A 4 8.29 10.95 -5.96
N VAL A 5 7.72 10.64 -4.80
CA VAL A 5 6.48 9.86 -4.68
C VAL A 5 5.43 10.71 -3.98
N VAL A 6 4.26 10.84 -4.57
CA VAL A 6 3.09 11.39 -3.88
C VAL A 6 2.11 10.29 -3.57
N VAL A 7 1.59 10.27 -2.35
CA VAL A 7 0.57 9.32 -1.92
C VAL A 7 -0.72 10.08 -1.65
N VAL A 8 -1.79 9.72 -2.34
CA VAL A 8 -3.15 10.20 -2.04
C VAL A 8 -3.92 9.04 -1.41
N GLY A 9 -4.21 9.14 -0.10
CA GLY A 9 -4.75 7.99 0.60
C GLY A 9 -5.16 8.24 2.05
N SER A 10 -5.42 7.15 2.74
CA SER A 10 -5.92 7.08 4.10
C SER A 10 -4.84 7.19 5.16
N ALA A 11 -5.24 7.72 6.32
CA ALA A 11 -4.51 7.59 7.58
C ALA A 11 -5.49 7.11 8.67
N ASN A 12 -5.19 6.00 9.33
CA ASN A 12 -6.01 5.38 10.37
C ASN A 12 -5.21 5.18 11.64
N LEU A 13 -5.85 5.29 12.80
CA LEU A 13 -5.30 4.73 14.03
C LEU A 13 -5.84 3.32 14.21
N ASP A 14 -4.96 2.33 14.21
CA ASP A 14 -5.31 0.94 14.44
C ASP A 14 -5.41 0.70 15.95
N LEU A 15 -6.60 0.29 16.41
CA LEU A 15 -6.90 -0.09 17.79
C LEU A 15 -6.88 -1.61 17.86
N VAL A 16 -5.78 -2.15 18.36
CA VAL A 16 -5.52 -3.60 18.32
C VAL A 16 -5.74 -4.19 19.71
N VAL A 17 -6.64 -5.18 19.78
CA VAL A 17 -6.89 -5.99 20.98
C VAL A 17 -6.46 -7.43 20.68
N THR A 18 -5.64 -8.02 21.55
CA THR A 18 -5.38 -9.45 21.54
C THR A 18 -6.35 -10.18 22.49
N THR A 19 -6.80 -11.37 22.10
CA THR A 19 -7.80 -12.13 22.84
C THR A 19 -7.55 -13.63 22.70
N PRO A 20 -7.95 -14.49 23.65
CA PRO A 20 -7.85 -15.94 23.50
C PRO A 20 -8.61 -16.49 22.29
N GLN A 21 -9.74 -15.90 21.94
CA GLN A 21 -10.59 -16.26 20.79
C GLN A 21 -11.39 -15.04 20.33
N LEU A 22 -11.71 -14.97 19.04
CA LEU A 22 -12.59 -13.93 18.50
C LEU A 22 -14.02 -14.11 19.06
N PRO A 23 -14.71 -13.02 19.50
CA PRO A 23 -16.07 -13.10 20.03
C PRO A 23 -17.07 -13.47 18.93
N LYS A 24 -18.01 -14.36 19.23
CA LYS A 24 -19.19 -14.62 18.40
C LYS A 24 -20.26 -13.54 18.64
N PRO A 25 -21.23 -13.38 17.74
CA PRO A 25 -22.35 -12.47 17.96
C PRO A 25 -23.02 -12.69 19.31
N GLY A 26 -23.08 -11.64 20.14
CA GLY A 26 -23.65 -11.66 21.49
C GLY A 26 -22.70 -12.10 22.61
N GLU A 27 -21.45 -12.47 22.29
CA GLU A 27 -20.45 -12.79 23.31
C GLU A 27 -19.66 -11.54 23.77
N THR A 28 -19.23 -11.57 25.03
CA THR A 28 -18.23 -10.65 25.57
C THR A 28 -17.01 -11.48 25.97
N VAL A 29 -15.87 -11.18 25.38
CA VAL A 29 -14.59 -11.85 25.67
C VAL A 29 -13.66 -10.85 26.34
N LEU A 30 -12.93 -11.29 27.36
CA LEU A 30 -11.85 -10.47 27.97
C LEU A 30 -10.62 -10.59 27.10
N GLY A 31 -10.07 -9.44 26.69
CA GLY A 31 -8.81 -9.35 25.96
C GLY A 31 -7.61 -9.45 26.90
N ASP A 32 -6.44 -9.77 26.34
CA ASP A 32 -5.17 -9.90 27.05
C ASP A 32 -4.38 -8.59 27.02
N ASP A 33 -4.39 -7.88 25.90
CA ASP A 33 -3.60 -6.66 25.67
C ASP A 33 -4.35 -5.70 24.74
N PHE A 34 -4.02 -4.42 24.86
CA PHE A 34 -4.51 -3.35 23.99
C PHE A 34 -3.38 -2.41 23.59
N ARG A 35 -3.27 -2.13 22.30
CA ARG A 35 -2.33 -1.14 21.78
C ARG A 35 -2.93 -0.33 20.64
N THR A 36 -2.41 0.88 20.48
CA THR A 36 -2.71 1.74 19.34
C THR A 36 -1.50 1.82 18.43
N VAL A 37 -1.70 1.73 17.12
CA VAL A 37 -0.63 1.76 16.13
C VAL A 37 -1.04 2.69 14.99
N PRO A 38 -0.20 3.66 14.57
CA PRO A 38 -0.43 4.39 13.33
C PRO A 38 -0.49 3.43 12.14
N GLY A 39 -1.53 3.58 11.33
CA GLY A 39 -1.83 2.72 10.21
C GLY A 39 -2.60 3.46 9.11
N GLY A 40 -3.39 2.71 8.35
CA GLY A 40 -4.02 3.16 7.11
C GLY A 40 -3.11 2.90 5.92
N LYS A 41 -3.66 2.32 4.85
CA LYS A 41 -2.86 1.90 3.68
C LYS A 41 -2.09 3.05 3.06
N GLY A 42 -2.72 4.22 2.92
CA GLY A 42 -2.06 5.40 2.38
C GLY A 42 -0.86 5.83 3.24
N ALA A 43 -1.04 6.01 4.55
CA ALA A 43 0.01 6.40 5.46
C ALA A 43 1.14 5.36 5.53
N ASN A 44 0.81 4.07 5.60
CA ASN A 44 1.80 2.99 5.60
C ASN A 44 2.64 2.99 4.32
N GLN A 45 2.01 3.13 3.13
CA GLN A 45 2.72 3.16 1.85
C GLN A 45 3.59 4.42 1.70
N ALA A 46 3.15 5.57 2.24
CA ALA A 46 3.95 6.79 2.27
C ALA A 46 5.20 6.62 3.16
N VAL A 47 5.02 6.07 4.38
CA VAL A 47 6.14 5.75 5.28
C VAL A 47 7.09 4.73 4.65
N ALA A 48 6.56 3.70 3.98
CA ALA A 48 7.36 2.72 3.28
C ALA A 48 8.19 3.35 2.14
N ALA A 49 7.59 4.24 1.34
CA ALA A 49 8.28 4.94 0.27
C ALA A 49 9.36 5.88 0.82
N ALA A 50 9.06 6.67 1.86
CA ALA A 50 10.05 7.57 2.48
C ALA A 50 11.23 6.79 3.06
N ARG A 51 11.00 5.70 3.81
CA ARG A 51 12.05 4.83 4.36
C ARG A 51 12.84 4.09 3.27
N ALA A 52 12.22 3.79 2.14
CA ALA A 52 12.91 3.24 0.97
C ALA A 52 13.76 4.28 0.21
N GLY A 53 13.69 5.57 0.59
CA GLY A 53 14.55 6.64 0.11
C GLY A 53 13.90 7.63 -0.85
N ALA A 54 12.58 7.68 -0.94
CA ALA A 54 11.86 8.68 -1.73
C ALA A 54 11.76 10.03 -0.98
N ASP A 55 11.72 11.11 -1.76
CA ASP A 55 11.12 12.37 -1.35
C ASP A 55 9.60 12.22 -1.49
N CYS A 56 8.88 12.17 -0.36
CA CYS A 56 7.50 11.73 -0.32
C CYS A 56 6.55 12.83 0.17
N ASP A 57 5.52 13.10 -0.60
CA ASP A 57 4.38 13.97 -0.24
C ASP A 57 3.17 13.11 0.12
N PHE A 58 2.39 13.53 1.13
CA PHE A 58 1.15 12.84 1.51
C PHE A 58 -0.05 13.78 1.43
N VAL A 59 -1.07 13.36 0.68
CA VAL A 59 -2.38 14.00 0.56
C VAL A 59 -3.44 13.12 1.21
N GLY A 60 -4.13 13.65 2.22
CA GLY A 60 -5.09 12.90 3.00
C GLY A 60 -5.88 13.79 3.97
N ALA A 61 -6.59 13.16 4.90
CA ALA A 61 -7.31 13.87 5.93
C ALA A 61 -7.26 13.15 7.28
N VAL A 62 -7.13 13.92 8.36
CA VAL A 62 -7.24 13.47 9.76
C VAL A 62 -8.23 14.34 10.51
N GLY A 63 -8.79 13.83 11.61
CA GLY A 63 -9.68 14.57 12.46
C GLY A 63 -8.96 15.61 13.33
N ALA A 64 -9.73 16.57 13.84
CA ALA A 64 -9.26 17.53 14.84
C ALA A 64 -9.28 16.88 16.25
N ASP A 65 -8.68 15.69 16.38
CA ASP A 65 -8.62 14.89 17.60
C ASP A 65 -7.17 14.48 17.94
N GLU A 66 -7.00 13.79 19.08
CA GLU A 66 -5.69 13.27 19.50
C GLU A 66 -5.12 12.25 18.50
N PHE A 67 -5.98 11.47 17.84
CA PHE A 67 -5.57 10.51 16.83
C PHE A 67 -5.01 11.20 15.59
N GLY A 68 -5.65 12.31 15.16
CA GLY A 68 -5.15 13.11 14.04
C GLY A 68 -3.76 13.69 14.30
N THR A 69 -3.50 14.11 15.53
CA THR A 69 -2.17 14.58 15.96
C THR A 69 -1.14 13.45 15.86
N LEU A 70 -1.45 12.26 16.44
CA LEU A 70 -0.56 11.09 16.39
C LEU A 70 -0.25 10.64 14.97
N LEU A 71 -1.25 10.62 14.09
CA LEU A 71 -1.09 10.22 12.67
C LEU A 71 -0.21 11.21 11.90
N ARG A 72 -0.42 12.50 12.10
CA ARG A 72 0.41 13.56 11.51
C ARG A 72 1.85 13.46 11.98
N ASP A 73 2.06 13.31 13.30
CA ASP A 73 3.40 13.21 13.89
C ASP A 73 4.17 11.98 13.36
N ASN A 74 3.47 10.86 13.17
CA ASN A 74 4.07 9.64 12.57
C ASN A 74 4.58 9.90 11.14
N LEU A 75 3.80 10.60 10.31
CA LEU A 75 4.22 10.95 8.94
C LEU A 75 5.39 11.93 8.94
N VAL A 76 5.33 12.97 9.78
CA VAL A 76 6.41 13.96 9.93
C VAL A 76 7.71 13.30 10.42
N ALA A 77 7.61 12.39 11.40
CA ALA A 77 8.77 11.65 11.91
C ALA A 77 9.42 10.75 10.83
N ALA A 78 8.65 10.31 9.83
CA ALA A 78 9.17 9.57 8.68
C ALA A 78 9.76 10.49 7.59
N GLY A 79 9.76 11.82 7.78
CA GLY A 79 10.30 12.80 6.82
C GLY A 79 9.36 13.11 5.65
N ILE A 80 8.07 12.79 5.77
CA ILE A 80 7.06 13.00 4.73
C ILE A 80 6.56 14.44 4.78
N ASP A 81 6.40 15.06 3.61
CA ASP A 81 5.73 16.36 3.49
C ASP A 81 4.22 16.19 3.70
N VAL A 82 3.71 16.81 4.75
CA VAL A 82 2.30 16.70 5.17
C VAL A 82 1.47 17.97 4.89
N ARG A 83 1.92 18.83 3.97
CA ARG A 83 1.16 20.05 3.60
C ARG A 83 -0.19 19.70 2.97
N GLY A 84 -0.30 18.56 2.26
CA GLY A 84 -1.54 18.02 1.73
C GLY A 84 -2.39 17.25 2.75
N LEU A 85 -1.93 17.07 4.00
CA LEU A 85 -2.70 16.40 5.05
C LEU A 85 -3.62 17.41 5.74
N ARG A 86 -4.90 17.33 5.44
CA ARG A 86 -5.93 18.21 6.00
C ARG A 86 -6.30 17.82 7.43
N THR A 87 -6.58 18.80 8.28
CA THR A 87 -7.26 18.57 9.56
C THR A 87 -8.70 19.03 9.41
N VAL A 88 -9.66 18.14 9.66
CA VAL A 88 -11.08 18.39 9.49
C VAL A 88 -11.84 18.18 10.80
N ASP A 89 -13.00 18.82 10.95
CA ASP A 89 -13.88 18.59 12.09
C ASP A 89 -14.37 17.13 12.10
N GLY A 90 -14.40 16.51 13.28
CA GLY A 90 -14.82 15.13 13.47
C GLY A 90 -13.67 14.18 13.78
N PRO A 91 -13.95 12.86 13.88
CA PRO A 91 -12.97 11.87 14.27
C PRO A 91 -12.04 11.50 13.12
N SER A 92 -10.80 11.18 13.44
CA SER A 92 -9.84 10.51 12.52
C SER A 92 -10.34 9.12 12.11
N GLY A 93 -9.79 8.59 11.03
CA GLY A 93 -10.02 7.19 10.62
C GLY A 93 -9.49 6.21 11.67
N VAL A 94 -10.22 5.13 11.89
CA VAL A 94 -9.89 4.09 12.88
C VAL A 94 -10.09 2.71 12.27
N ALA A 95 -9.16 1.78 12.55
CA ALA A 95 -9.37 0.36 12.35
C ALA A 95 -9.49 -0.33 13.73
N LEU A 96 -10.61 -0.98 13.99
CA LEU A 96 -10.80 -1.85 15.15
C LEU A 96 -10.34 -3.25 14.78
N ILE A 97 -9.29 -3.73 15.44
CA ILE A 97 -8.64 -5.00 15.10
C ILE A 97 -8.64 -5.92 16.32
N ALA A 98 -9.34 -7.03 16.24
CA ALA A 98 -9.25 -8.11 17.21
C ALA A 98 -8.39 -9.23 16.61
N VAL A 99 -7.38 -9.72 17.37
CA VAL A 99 -6.49 -10.80 16.95
C VAL A 99 -6.52 -11.89 18.02
N ASP A 100 -6.76 -13.13 17.64
CA ASP A 100 -6.74 -14.24 18.58
C ASP A 100 -5.40 -14.98 18.66
N HIS A 101 -5.31 -15.95 19.61
CA HIS A 101 -4.08 -16.74 19.80
C HIS A 101 -3.76 -17.66 18.61
N ALA A 102 -4.71 -17.89 17.69
CA ALA A 102 -4.49 -18.62 16.44
C ALA A 102 -4.00 -17.70 15.31
N ALA A 103 -3.79 -16.40 15.60
CA ALA A 103 -3.46 -15.34 14.65
C ALA A 103 -4.57 -15.06 13.61
N GLU A 104 -5.81 -15.48 13.89
CA GLU A 104 -6.96 -15.04 13.12
C GLU A 104 -7.36 -13.62 13.54
N ASN A 105 -7.85 -12.82 12.60
CA ASN A 105 -8.25 -11.45 12.89
C ASN A 105 -9.64 -11.10 12.39
N CYS A 106 -10.23 -10.10 13.04
CA CYS A 106 -11.45 -9.44 12.59
C CYS A 106 -11.18 -7.93 12.58
N ILE A 107 -11.41 -7.29 11.43
CA ILE A 107 -11.11 -5.87 11.24
C ILE A 107 -12.37 -5.13 10.82
N VAL A 108 -12.67 -4.03 11.51
CA VAL A 108 -13.74 -3.08 11.13
C VAL A 108 -13.11 -1.70 10.97
N VAL A 109 -13.23 -1.12 9.79
CA VAL A 109 -12.71 0.22 9.49
C VAL A 109 -13.83 1.24 9.57
N ALA A 110 -13.64 2.25 10.42
CA ALA A 110 -14.45 3.47 10.43
C ALA A 110 -13.65 4.57 9.70
N PRO A 111 -14.08 5.03 8.53
CA PRO A 111 -13.28 5.91 7.68
C PRO A 111 -13.02 7.29 8.29
N GLY A 112 -13.93 7.82 9.13
CA GLY A 112 -13.77 9.11 9.76
C GLY A 112 -13.39 10.21 8.78
N ALA A 113 -12.35 10.97 9.10
CA ALA A 113 -11.83 12.05 8.27
C ALA A 113 -11.43 11.62 6.84
N ASN A 114 -11.00 10.37 6.64
CA ASN A 114 -10.67 9.88 5.28
C ASN A 114 -11.85 10.01 4.32
N ALA A 115 -13.09 9.86 4.81
CA ALA A 115 -14.30 10.00 3.99
C ALA A 115 -14.54 11.44 3.48
N THR A 116 -13.87 12.44 4.06
CA THR A 116 -14.00 13.85 3.67
C THR A 116 -13.10 14.25 2.50
N LEU A 117 -12.11 13.43 2.16
CA LEU A 117 -11.24 13.65 1.01
C LEU A 117 -12.01 13.33 -0.28
N THR A 118 -12.85 14.25 -0.74
CA THR A 118 -13.71 14.04 -1.92
C THR A 118 -13.17 14.69 -3.18
N ALA A 119 -12.19 15.61 -3.05
CA ALA A 119 -11.56 16.32 -4.15
C ALA A 119 -10.13 16.78 -3.76
N LEU A 120 -9.31 17.01 -4.76
CA LEU A 120 -7.99 17.62 -4.64
C LEU A 120 -8.10 19.13 -4.78
N ASP A 121 -7.27 19.87 -4.03
CA ASP A 121 -7.08 21.30 -4.29
C ASP A 121 -5.91 21.54 -5.29
N ASP A 122 -5.64 22.80 -5.62
CA ASP A 122 -4.60 23.14 -6.59
C ASP A 122 -3.17 22.82 -6.08
N ALA A 123 -2.96 22.83 -4.77
CA ALA A 123 -1.67 22.45 -4.19
C ALA A 123 -1.45 20.94 -4.28
N ASP A 124 -2.50 20.15 -4.02
CA ASP A 124 -2.48 18.69 -4.18
C ASP A 124 -2.19 18.31 -5.65
N ARG A 125 -2.89 18.94 -6.61
CA ARG A 125 -2.64 18.70 -8.04
C ARG A 125 -1.23 19.08 -8.45
N THR A 126 -0.69 20.15 -7.88
CA THR A 126 0.69 20.58 -8.13
C THR A 126 1.69 19.54 -7.59
N ALA A 127 1.45 18.97 -6.39
CA ALA A 127 2.27 17.91 -5.82
C ALA A 127 2.22 16.64 -6.69
N VAL A 128 1.02 16.25 -7.15
CA VAL A 128 0.84 15.12 -8.07
C VAL A 128 1.61 15.34 -9.38
N ALA A 129 1.51 16.52 -9.98
CA ALA A 129 2.16 16.84 -11.24
C ALA A 129 3.69 16.91 -11.14
N ALA A 130 4.22 17.16 -9.94
CA ALA A 130 5.67 17.27 -9.71
C ALA A 130 6.32 15.93 -9.34
N ALA A 131 5.55 14.88 -9.10
CA ALA A 131 6.04 13.56 -8.69
C ALA A 131 6.42 12.68 -9.89
N ASP A 132 7.30 11.69 -9.65
CA ASP A 132 7.59 10.62 -10.62
C ASP A 132 6.48 9.55 -10.58
N VAL A 133 5.93 9.31 -9.37
CA VAL A 133 4.91 8.28 -9.11
C VAL A 133 3.83 8.81 -8.19
N LEU A 134 2.57 8.58 -8.56
CA LEU A 134 1.39 8.68 -7.70
C LEU A 134 1.02 7.29 -7.19
N LEU A 135 0.94 7.13 -5.87
CA LEU A 135 0.43 5.94 -5.19
C LEU A 135 -1.01 6.17 -4.71
N LEU A 136 -1.88 5.23 -5.04
CA LEU A 136 -3.30 5.24 -4.69
C LEU A 136 -3.72 3.93 -4.00
N GLN A 137 -4.71 4.02 -3.11
CA GLN A 137 -5.41 2.89 -2.49
C GLN A 137 -6.92 3.18 -2.46
N LEU A 138 -7.71 2.28 -1.87
CA LEU A 138 -9.17 2.37 -1.93
C LEU A 138 -9.83 2.64 -0.57
N GLU A 139 -9.12 3.21 0.39
CA GLU A 139 -9.65 3.60 1.72
C GLU A 139 -10.09 5.08 1.79
N VAL A 140 -10.04 5.79 0.67
CA VAL A 140 -10.60 7.14 0.51
C VAL A 140 -11.70 7.14 -0.54
N PRO A 141 -12.52 8.18 -0.64
CA PRO A 141 -13.61 8.25 -1.62
C PRO A 141 -13.12 8.04 -3.06
N PRO A 142 -13.86 7.25 -3.88
CA PRO A 142 -13.52 7.00 -5.28
C PRO A 142 -13.33 8.25 -6.12
N ALA A 143 -14.06 9.32 -5.80
CA ALA A 143 -13.94 10.60 -6.50
C ALA A 143 -12.54 11.19 -6.39
N ALA A 144 -11.94 11.19 -5.18
CA ALA A 144 -10.58 11.67 -4.97
C ALA A 144 -9.54 10.79 -5.69
N VAL A 145 -9.74 9.46 -5.64
CA VAL A 145 -8.85 8.50 -6.34
C VAL A 145 -8.86 8.77 -7.85
N GLY A 146 -10.04 8.91 -8.44
CA GLY A 146 -10.19 9.19 -9.87
C GLY A 146 -9.63 10.55 -10.27
N GLU A 147 -9.86 11.58 -9.44
CA GLU A 147 -9.34 12.93 -9.69
C GLU A 147 -7.81 12.97 -9.60
N ALA A 148 -7.21 12.30 -8.60
CA ALA A 148 -5.76 12.19 -8.47
C ALA A 148 -5.13 11.45 -9.66
N ALA A 149 -5.73 10.33 -10.07
CA ALA A 149 -5.27 9.57 -11.23
C ALA A 149 -5.39 10.39 -12.53
N GLY A 150 -6.46 11.18 -12.70
CA GLY A 150 -6.63 12.09 -13.83
C GLY A 150 -5.54 13.17 -13.87
N ALA A 151 -5.29 13.84 -12.73
CA ALA A 151 -4.26 14.88 -12.61
C ALA A 151 -2.85 14.32 -12.91
N ALA A 152 -2.56 13.10 -12.44
CA ALA A 152 -1.30 12.41 -12.73
C ALA A 152 -1.16 12.10 -14.24
N ARG A 153 -2.20 11.58 -14.86
CA ARG A 153 -2.23 11.30 -16.30
C ARG A 153 -1.95 12.54 -17.13
N ASP A 154 -2.60 13.66 -16.79
CA ASP A 154 -2.42 14.94 -17.50
C ASP A 154 -0.99 15.49 -17.37
N ALA A 155 -0.32 15.19 -16.25
CA ALA A 155 1.05 15.61 -15.97
C ALA A 155 2.12 14.62 -16.48
N GLY A 156 1.75 13.40 -16.82
CA GLY A 156 2.68 12.32 -17.18
C GLY A 156 3.33 11.63 -15.97
N THR A 157 2.76 11.81 -14.77
CA THR A 157 3.13 11.10 -13.55
C THR A 157 2.62 9.67 -13.61
N ALA A 158 3.46 8.68 -13.28
CA ALA A 158 3.06 7.27 -13.30
C ALA A 158 2.05 6.94 -12.21
N VAL A 159 0.93 6.33 -12.55
CA VAL A 159 -0.15 5.96 -11.62
C VAL A 159 0.00 4.51 -11.18
N VAL A 160 0.27 4.30 -9.90
CA VAL A 160 0.28 2.99 -9.23
C VAL A 160 -0.94 2.89 -8.32
N LEU A 161 -1.83 1.95 -8.59
CA LEU A 161 -3.00 1.67 -7.76
C LEU A 161 -2.83 0.34 -7.05
N ASN A 162 -2.75 0.37 -5.72
CA ASN A 162 -2.98 -0.80 -4.90
C ASN A 162 -4.48 -0.95 -4.66
N ALA A 163 -5.13 -1.94 -5.29
CA ALA A 163 -6.58 -2.11 -5.26
C ALA A 163 -7.07 -2.72 -3.95
N ALA A 164 -6.63 -2.17 -2.83
CA ALA A 164 -6.95 -2.57 -1.46
C ALA A 164 -7.71 -1.47 -0.70
N PRO A 165 -8.80 -1.82 0.05
CA PRO A 165 -9.45 -3.13 0.14
C PRO A 165 -10.15 -3.56 -1.15
N ALA A 166 -10.33 -4.88 -1.30
CA ALA A 166 -10.90 -5.49 -2.49
C ALA A 166 -12.31 -4.96 -2.82
N ARG A 167 -12.48 -4.41 -4.02
CA ARG A 167 -13.78 -4.02 -4.59
C ARG A 167 -13.72 -3.97 -6.11
N PRO A 168 -14.86 -4.07 -6.82
CA PRO A 168 -14.92 -3.81 -8.25
C PRO A 168 -14.48 -2.38 -8.55
N LEU A 169 -13.78 -2.19 -9.67
CA LEU A 169 -13.28 -0.90 -10.10
C LEU A 169 -13.98 -0.44 -11.39
N PRO A 170 -14.36 0.83 -11.51
CA PRO A 170 -14.92 1.36 -12.75
C PRO A 170 -13.84 1.42 -13.84
N THR A 171 -14.24 1.18 -15.09
CA THR A 171 -13.36 1.20 -16.27
C THR A 171 -12.63 2.54 -16.39
N GLU A 172 -13.31 3.63 -16.10
CA GLU A 172 -12.76 4.98 -16.15
C GLU A 172 -11.56 5.19 -15.22
N LEU A 173 -11.53 4.50 -14.06
CA LEU A 173 -10.36 4.51 -13.18
C LEU A 173 -9.26 3.60 -13.72
N LEU A 174 -9.62 2.39 -14.18
CA LEU A 174 -8.65 1.42 -14.71
C LEU A 174 -7.90 1.97 -15.93
N ASP A 175 -8.54 2.77 -16.76
CA ASP A 175 -7.95 3.45 -17.93
C ASP A 175 -6.87 4.48 -17.54
N LEU A 176 -6.86 4.96 -16.29
CA LEU A 176 -5.88 5.90 -15.76
C LEU A 176 -4.69 5.23 -15.06
N VAL A 177 -4.76 3.91 -14.80
CA VAL A 177 -3.77 3.17 -14.02
C VAL A 177 -2.65 2.64 -14.93
N ASP A 178 -1.40 2.93 -14.60
CA ASP A 178 -0.23 2.39 -15.30
C ASP A 178 0.22 1.04 -14.71
N VAL A 179 0.11 0.88 -13.38
CA VAL A 179 0.46 -0.35 -12.67
C VAL A 179 -0.60 -0.65 -11.62
N LEU A 180 -1.23 -1.80 -11.74
CA LEU A 180 -2.17 -2.33 -10.75
C LEU A 180 -1.43 -3.29 -9.82
N VAL A 181 -1.48 -3.03 -8.50
CA VAL A 181 -0.92 -3.90 -7.47
C VAL A 181 -2.07 -4.55 -6.70
N VAL A 182 -2.10 -5.87 -6.66
CA VAL A 182 -3.17 -6.66 -6.04
C VAL A 182 -2.60 -7.91 -5.38
N ASN A 183 -3.28 -8.41 -4.34
CA ASN A 183 -3.13 -9.79 -3.89
C ASN A 183 -4.12 -10.71 -4.64
N GLU A 184 -4.10 -12.02 -4.36
CA GLU A 184 -4.95 -13.00 -5.05
C GLU A 184 -6.44 -12.73 -4.86
N HIS A 185 -6.85 -12.33 -3.66
CA HIS A 185 -8.24 -12.00 -3.37
C HIS A 185 -8.69 -10.72 -4.09
N GLU A 186 -7.88 -9.66 -4.00
CA GLU A 186 -8.13 -8.39 -4.69
C GLU A 186 -8.17 -8.59 -6.21
N ALA A 187 -7.24 -9.39 -6.74
CA ALA A 187 -7.19 -9.76 -8.14
C ALA A 187 -8.48 -10.43 -8.62
N ALA A 188 -8.98 -11.40 -7.86
CA ALA A 188 -10.22 -12.11 -8.18
C ALA A 188 -11.43 -11.15 -8.21
N VAL A 189 -11.51 -10.22 -7.26
CA VAL A 189 -12.60 -9.23 -7.20
C VAL A 189 -12.52 -8.23 -8.35
N VAL A 190 -11.34 -7.68 -8.65
CA VAL A 190 -11.15 -6.73 -9.77
C VAL A 190 -11.37 -7.40 -11.12
N ALA A 191 -10.87 -8.63 -11.31
CA ALA A 191 -11.06 -9.39 -12.54
C ALA A 191 -12.50 -9.90 -12.72
N GLY A 192 -13.29 -9.96 -11.63
CA GLY A 192 -14.60 -10.61 -11.65
C GLY A 192 -14.52 -12.13 -11.90
N VAL A 193 -13.37 -12.74 -11.63
CA VAL A 193 -13.07 -14.15 -11.86
C VAL A 193 -12.53 -14.77 -10.58
N PHE A 194 -13.20 -15.80 -10.07
CA PHE A 194 -12.79 -16.51 -8.87
C PHE A 194 -12.04 -17.78 -9.26
N THR A 195 -10.74 -17.75 -9.16
CA THR A 195 -9.81 -18.85 -9.45
C THR A 195 -8.61 -18.78 -8.51
N ASP A 196 -8.04 -19.94 -8.18
CA ASP A 196 -6.81 -20.05 -7.40
C ASP A 196 -5.54 -20.06 -8.29
N GLU A 197 -5.71 -19.91 -9.61
CA GLU A 197 -4.63 -19.91 -10.59
C GLU A 197 -4.12 -18.49 -10.86
N PRO A 198 -2.93 -18.10 -10.34
CA PRO A 198 -2.38 -16.74 -10.51
C PRO A 198 -2.24 -16.31 -11.98
N ALA A 199 -1.89 -17.24 -12.86
CA ALA A 199 -1.74 -16.96 -14.29
C ALA A 199 -3.06 -16.52 -14.92
N ALA A 200 -4.18 -17.16 -14.58
CA ALA A 200 -5.49 -16.81 -15.12
C ALA A 200 -5.97 -15.43 -14.63
N LEU A 201 -5.65 -15.07 -13.37
CA LEU A 201 -5.90 -13.74 -12.83
C LEU A 201 -5.09 -12.68 -13.60
N LEU A 202 -3.79 -12.91 -13.79
CA LEU A 202 -2.92 -12.01 -14.54
C LEU A 202 -3.39 -11.83 -15.99
N ASP A 203 -3.74 -12.93 -16.68
CA ASP A 203 -4.22 -12.88 -18.06
C ASP A 203 -5.51 -12.08 -18.22
N THR A 204 -6.39 -12.13 -17.22
CA THR A 204 -7.59 -11.30 -17.21
C THR A 204 -7.24 -9.84 -16.92
N LEU A 205 -6.46 -9.56 -15.88
CA LEU A 205 -6.18 -8.20 -15.42
C LEU A 205 -5.36 -7.38 -16.43
N VAL A 206 -4.45 -7.99 -17.20
CA VAL A 206 -3.70 -7.27 -18.25
C VAL A 206 -4.57 -6.82 -19.42
N THR A 207 -5.79 -7.33 -19.54
CA THR A 207 -6.78 -6.80 -20.50
C THR A 207 -7.37 -5.47 -20.03
N LEU A 208 -7.37 -5.25 -18.70
CA LEU A 208 -7.96 -4.07 -18.06
C LEU A 208 -6.95 -2.93 -17.88
N VAL A 209 -5.70 -3.27 -17.49
CA VAL A 209 -4.63 -2.29 -17.23
C VAL A 209 -3.34 -2.68 -17.96
N PRO A 210 -2.42 -1.73 -18.25
CA PRO A 210 -1.20 -2.03 -18.98
C PRO A 210 -0.25 -3.01 -18.28
N ARG A 211 -0.15 -2.92 -16.93
CA ARG A 211 0.79 -3.71 -16.11
C ARG A 211 0.14 -4.13 -14.81
N VAL A 212 0.38 -5.36 -14.42
CA VAL A 212 -0.15 -5.96 -13.17
C VAL A 212 1.00 -6.54 -12.36
N VAL A 213 0.98 -6.27 -11.07
CA VAL A 213 1.81 -6.89 -10.05
C VAL A 213 0.90 -7.64 -9.09
N LEU A 214 1.00 -8.95 -9.08
CA LEU A 214 0.23 -9.84 -8.20
C LEU A 214 1.13 -10.30 -7.05
N THR A 215 0.80 -9.90 -5.82
CA THR A 215 1.50 -10.35 -4.62
C THR A 215 0.97 -11.70 -4.17
N LEU A 216 1.88 -12.64 -3.84
CA LEU A 216 1.59 -14.03 -3.53
C LEU A 216 2.04 -14.41 -2.11
N GLY A 217 2.15 -13.43 -1.20
CA GLY A 217 2.62 -13.62 0.17
C GLY A 217 4.02 -14.24 0.21
N ALA A 218 4.19 -15.33 0.95
CA ALA A 218 5.48 -16.03 1.09
C ALA A 218 5.99 -16.65 -0.23
N ARG A 219 5.15 -16.75 -1.26
CA ARG A 219 5.57 -17.22 -2.60
C ARG A 219 6.25 -16.12 -3.41
N GLY A 220 6.10 -14.85 -3.03
CA GLY A 220 6.71 -13.71 -3.72
C GLY A 220 5.71 -12.89 -4.51
N ALA A 221 6.05 -12.54 -5.75
CA ALA A 221 5.19 -11.75 -6.62
C ALA A 221 5.34 -12.15 -8.09
N ALA A 222 4.26 -11.98 -8.84
CA ALA A 222 4.22 -12.18 -10.27
C ALA A 222 3.90 -10.87 -11.00
N TYR A 223 4.50 -10.67 -12.16
CA TYR A 223 4.29 -9.53 -13.05
C TYR A 223 3.75 -9.98 -14.39
N ALA A 224 2.86 -9.20 -14.94
CA ALA A 224 2.40 -9.33 -16.30
C ALA A 224 2.20 -7.97 -16.95
N ASP A 225 2.45 -7.88 -18.27
CA ASP A 225 2.08 -6.71 -19.08
C ASP A 225 1.31 -7.11 -20.35
N ARG A 226 0.75 -6.10 -21.02
CA ARG A 226 0.00 -6.27 -22.28
C ARG A 226 0.87 -6.77 -23.44
N ASP A 227 2.18 -6.56 -23.36
CA ASP A 227 3.13 -6.98 -24.41
C ASP A 227 3.49 -8.47 -24.27
N GLY A 228 2.93 -9.16 -23.28
CA GLY A 228 3.10 -10.60 -23.07
C GLY A 228 4.24 -10.96 -22.13
N THR A 229 4.91 -9.99 -21.51
CA THR A 229 5.93 -10.30 -20.49
C THR A 229 5.28 -10.97 -19.28
N ARG A 230 5.93 -12.02 -18.77
CA ARG A 230 5.57 -12.73 -17.54
C ARG A 230 6.82 -12.96 -16.71
N ILE A 231 6.81 -12.54 -15.47
CA ILE A 231 7.96 -12.65 -14.55
C ILE A 231 7.45 -13.07 -13.18
N ASP A 232 8.06 -14.12 -12.64
CA ASP A 232 7.84 -14.56 -11.26
C ASP A 232 9.10 -14.31 -10.44
N VAL A 233 8.93 -13.70 -9.26
CA VAL A 233 10.01 -13.44 -8.31
C VAL A 233 9.66 -14.10 -6.98
N PRO A 234 10.44 -15.08 -6.51
CA PRO A 234 10.21 -15.69 -5.22
C PRO A 234 10.51 -14.70 -4.09
N ALA A 235 9.75 -14.75 -3.00
CA ALA A 235 10.04 -13.95 -1.81
C ALA A 235 11.33 -14.42 -1.12
N PRO A 236 12.05 -13.50 -0.43
CA PRO A 236 13.07 -13.90 0.53
C PRO A 236 12.48 -14.83 1.60
N LYS A 237 13.21 -15.89 1.95
CA LYS A 237 12.81 -16.78 3.04
C LYS A 237 13.17 -16.13 4.36
N VAL A 238 12.18 -15.82 5.17
CA VAL A 238 12.32 -15.17 6.48
C VAL A 238 11.42 -15.84 7.52
N ASP A 239 11.77 -15.72 8.79
CA ASP A 239 10.89 -16.09 9.89
C ASP A 239 9.89 -14.95 10.12
N ALA A 240 8.67 -15.11 9.60
CA ALA A 240 7.62 -14.11 9.72
C ALA A 240 7.08 -14.06 11.15
N VAL A 241 7.04 -12.85 11.70
CA VAL A 241 6.49 -12.54 13.04
C VAL A 241 5.09 -11.93 12.91
N ASP A 242 4.94 -10.96 11.99
CA ASP A 242 3.69 -10.25 11.74
C ASP A 242 3.66 -9.80 10.28
N THR A 243 2.65 -10.21 9.53
CA THR A 243 2.51 -9.85 8.11
C THR A 243 1.73 -8.55 7.88
N THR A 244 1.30 -7.88 8.96
CA THR A 244 0.65 -6.57 8.88
C THR A 244 1.56 -5.58 8.15
N ALA A 245 0.99 -4.79 7.25
CA ALA A 245 1.67 -3.82 6.41
C ALA A 245 2.79 -4.37 5.47
N ALA A 246 2.99 -5.71 5.37
CA ALA A 246 3.95 -6.26 4.41
C ALA A 246 3.61 -5.90 2.95
N GLY A 247 2.31 -5.87 2.60
CA GLY A 247 1.82 -5.39 1.31
C GLY A 247 2.06 -3.89 1.10
N ASP A 248 1.94 -3.09 2.16
CA ASP A 248 2.22 -1.65 2.10
C ASP A 248 3.72 -1.38 1.94
N ALA A 249 4.57 -2.14 2.67
CA ALA A 249 6.02 -2.11 2.50
C ALA A 249 6.44 -2.48 1.07
N PHE A 250 5.83 -3.54 0.52
CA PHE A 250 6.04 -3.96 -0.87
C PHE A 250 5.66 -2.84 -1.84
N THR A 251 4.45 -2.25 -1.70
CA THR A 251 3.91 -1.27 -2.64
C THR A 251 4.68 0.06 -2.58
N GLY A 252 5.01 0.56 -1.37
CA GLY A 252 5.81 1.75 -1.21
C GLY A 252 7.22 1.60 -1.80
N ALA A 253 7.89 0.47 -1.54
CA ALA A 253 9.20 0.17 -2.12
C ALA A 253 9.15 -0.05 -3.64
N LEU A 254 8.07 -0.66 -4.16
CA LEU A 254 7.82 -0.79 -5.60
C LEU A 254 7.78 0.57 -6.29
N ALA A 255 7.04 1.54 -5.72
CA ALA A 255 6.93 2.88 -6.27
C ALA A 255 8.29 3.58 -6.36
N VAL A 256 9.12 3.46 -5.32
CA VAL A 256 10.47 4.02 -5.31
C VAL A 256 11.34 3.36 -6.39
N ALA A 257 11.35 2.03 -6.46
CA ALA A 257 12.14 1.31 -7.46
C ALA A 257 11.69 1.60 -8.90
N LEU A 258 10.38 1.84 -9.10
CA LEU A 258 9.80 2.23 -10.37
C LEU A 258 10.31 3.63 -10.79
N ALA A 259 10.27 4.60 -9.88
CA ALA A 259 10.75 5.95 -10.12
C ALA A 259 12.26 5.97 -10.42
N GLU A 260 13.07 5.29 -9.59
CA GLU A 260 14.54 5.23 -9.76
C GLU A 260 14.99 4.55 -11.06
N ARG A 261 14.18 3.63 -11.61
CA ARG A 261 14.51 2.84 -12.81
C ARG A 261 13.84 3.34 -14.08
N GLY A 262 13.10 4.45 -14.00
CA GLY A 262 12.41 5.04 -15.15
C GLY A 262 11.22 4.22 -15.65
N GLY A 263 10.58 3.45 -14.79
CA GLY A 263 9.36 2.70 -15.09
C GLY A 263 9.43 1.20 -14.82
N LEU A 264 8.29 0.53 -14.99
CA LEU A 264 8.13 -0.91 -14.86
C LEU A 264 8.01 -1.50 -16.28
N THR A 265 9.12 -1.97 -16.81
CA THR A 265 9.24 -2.57 -18.15
C THR A 265 9.74 -4.00 -18.07
N ALA A 266 9.76 -4.75 -19.17
CA ALA A 266 10.30 -6.10 -19.21
C ALA A 266 11.75 -6.16 -18.65
N ASP A 267 12.56 -5.15 -18.93
CA ASP A 267 13.98 -5.10 -18.50
C ASP A 267 14.13 -4.75 -17.01
N THR A 268 13.24 -3.93 -16.47
CA THR A 268 13.33 -3.44 -15.08
C THR A 268 12.53 -4.26 -14.08
N ALA A 269 11.48 -4.97 -14.53
CA ALA A 269 10.49 -5.60 -13.67
C ALA A 269 11.10 -6.60 -12.67
N THR A 270 12.04 -7.46 -13.13
CA THR A 270 12.70 -8.40 -12.21
C THR A 270 13.40 -7.69 -11.05
N ALA A 271 14.12 -6.62 -11.32
CA ALA A 271 14.85 -5.87 -10.29
C ALA A 271 13.92 -5.09 -9.38
N VAL A 272 12.84 -4.50 -9.93
CA VAL A 272 11.79 -3.81 -9.16
C VAL A 272 11.07 -4.76 -8.22
N LEU A 273 10.65 -5.94 -8.72
CA LEU A 273 9.96 -6.93 -7.91
C LEU A 273 10.84 -7.54 -6.82
N ARG A 274 12.13 -7.82 -7.10
CA ARG A 274 13.07 -8.29 -6.08
C ARG A 274 13.21 -7.32 -4.92
N TRP A 275 13.32 -6.04 -5.24
CA TRP A 275 13.38 -4.97 -4.26
C TRP A 275 12.10 -4.88 -3.42
N ALA A 276 10.93 -4.90 -4.07
CA ALA A 276 9.64 -4.85 -3.39
C ALA A 276 9.38 -6.09 -2.52
N CYS A 277 9.71 -7.29 -3.01
CA CYS A 277 9.64 -8.53 -2.23
C CYS A 277 10.56 -8.48 -0.99
N ALA A 278 11.77 -7.92 -1.13
CA ALA A 278 12.68 -7.75 0.01
C ALA A 278 12.10 -6.79 1.06
N ALA A 279 11.43 -5.71 0.64
CA ALA A 279 10.77 -4.77 1.54
C ALA A 279 9.61 -5.45 2.31
N GLY A 280 8.72 -6.17 1.61
CA GLY A 280 7.63 -6.90 2.25
C GLY A 280 8.13 -7.97 3.22
N ALA A 281 9.16 -8.72 2.84
CA ALA A 281 9.75 -9.75 3.69
C ALA A 281 10.47 -9.15 4.92
N ALA A 282 11.18 -8.03 4.77
CA ALA A 282 11.83 -7.34 5.89
C ALA A 282 10.79 -6.75 6.88
N CYS A 283 9.65 -6.27 6.39
CA CYS A 283 8.52 -5.83 7.22
C CYS A 283 7.97 -7.00 8.04
N ALA A 284 7.72 -8.14 7.42
CA ALA A 284 7.12 -9.31 8.06
C ALA A 284 7.94 -9.91 9.22
N GLN A 285 9.21 -9.55 9.37
CA GLN A 285 10.06 -9.99 10.49
C GLN A 285 9.86 -9.19 11.79
N ARG A 286 9.03 -8.16 11.78
CA ARG A 286 8.82 -7.25 12.92
C ARG A 286 7.33 -7.11 13.24
N PRO A 287 6.98 -6.98 14.53
CA PRO A 287 5.59 -6.75 14.88
C PRO A 287 5.15 -5.31 14.56
N GLY A 288 3.89 -5.16 14.17
CA GLY A 288 3.22 -3.86 13.98
C GLY A 288 3.07 -3.45 12.52
N ALA A 289 2.34 -2.35 12.29
CA ALA A 289 2.07 -1.79 10.96
C ALA A 289 3.18 -0.78 10.56
N SER A 290 2.92 0.52 10.71
CA SER A 290 3.86 1.59 10.35
C SER A 290 5.25 1.45 11.02
N THR A 291 5.30 0.91 12.23
CA THR A 291 6.56 0.70 12.99
C THR A 291 7.44 -0.40 12.41
N ALA A 292 6.85 -1.39 11.73
CA ALA A 292 7.55 -2.54 11.14
C ALA A 292 8.20 -2.23 9.78
N LEU A 293 7.78 -1.15 9.12
CA LEU A 293 8.25 -0.78 7.78
C LEU A 293 9.78 -0.61 7.75
N PRO A 294 10.47 -1.25 6.80
CA PRO A 294 11.93 -1.30 6.79
C PRO A 294 12.56 -0.03 6.23
N GLU A 295 13.74 0.29 6.73
CA GLU A 295 14.63 1.30 6.14
C GLU A 295 15.30 0.76 4.87
N ARG A 296 15.74 1.64 3.98
CA ARG A 296 16.41 1.32 2.71
C ARG A 296 17.56 0.33 2.89
N THR A 297 18.40 0.54 3.90
CA THR A 297 19.56 -0.33 4.18
C THR A 297 19.16 -1.76 4.50
N ALA A 298 18.04 -1.97 5.20
CA ALA A 298 17.53 -3.31 5.51
C ALA A 298 17.00 -3.99 4.24
N ILE A 299 16.31 -3.24 3.37
CA ILE A 299 15.84 -3.74 2.07
C ILE A 299 17.02 -4.14 1.19
N GLU A 300 18.05 -3.28 1.08
CA GLU A 300 19.27 -3.54 0.30
C GLU A 300 19.99 -4.81 0.79
N ALA A 301 20.17 -4.93 2.10
CA ALA A 301 20.83 -6.09 2.69
C ALA A 301 20.09 -7.39 2.40
N LEU A 302 18.77 -7.41 2.59
CA LEU A 302 17.96 -8.61 2.34
C LEU A 302 17.88 -8.95 0.85
N CYS A 303 17.74 -7.94 -0.01
CA CYS A 303 17.74 -8.09 -1.46
C CYS A 303 19.06 -8.69 -1.96
N ALA A 304 20.19 -8.16 -1.49
CA ALA A 304 21.52 -8.66 -1.84
C ALA A 304 21.75 -10.10 -1.33
N ALA A 305 21.36 -10.39 -0.09
CA ALA A 305 21.50 -11.73 0.50
C ALA A 305 20.66 -12.77 -0.25
N THR A 306 19.46 -12.39 -0.73
CA THR A 306 18.54 -13.32 -1.40
C THR A 306 18.86 -13.51 -2.88
N TYR A 307 19.13 -12.39 -3.60
CA TYR A 307 19.21 -12.40 -5.06
C TYR A 307 20.60 -12.09 -5.62
N GLY A 308 21.57 -11.70 -4.76
CA GLY A 308 22.91 -11.30 -5.18
C GLY A 308 23.84 -12.46 -5.62
N GLY A 309 23.44 -13.71 -5.36
CA GLY A 309 24.22 -14.90 -5.74
C GLY A 309 23.92 -15.49 -7.14
N ALA A 310 22.97 -14.94 -7.87
CA ALA A 310 22.64 -15.38 -9.24
C ALA A 310 23.43 -14.54 -10.26
N LYS A 311 24.69 -14.94 -10.53
CA LYS A 311 25.40 -14.56 -11.75
C LYS A 311 25.11 -15.57 -12.85
#